data_49f5d9e99ae8210939316fc1ed701d2c
#
_entry.id   49f5d9e99ae8210939316fc1ed701d2c
#
_cell.length_a   1.000
_cell.length_b   1.000
_cell.length_c   1.000
_cell.angle_alpha   90.00
_cell.angle_beta   90.00
_cell.angle_gamma   90.00
#
_symmetry.space_group_name_H-M   'P 1'
#
loop_
_entity.id
_entity.type
_entity.pdbx_description
1 polymer ?
#
loop_
_entity_poly.entity_id
_entity_poly.type
_entity_poly.pdbx_seq_one_letter_code
_entity_poly.pdbx_strand_id
1 'polypeptide(L)'
;LTIEGKGNYTGTLTTEFVILPKNINDKTDSVYDVGLTEILEVEYTGELLTPVLPLKYNGHDLVEGTDYQVSYQVADTDEEGNPIQVDTNRDVGPVYGTIEGTGNYIGTRTFTVDDPIFKIVPRSIKRTYESGELTVEAFPSYVYDGKEHKPEVVIRDTFKGTEPLVEGIDYTVVYEETVNAGTNTVRITGIGNYGEEIELTYKIIPKSLFTGSGADSAMVEGSRMEEIAEQTYTGAEITPGIGIFDTINDADVQLEEGRDYTIAYQSNTNAGTATAVITFCGNYTGYYDAIKDTYYNSYQKTFQIVPRDIADENIIIESIDDQEYDKNPKEPEPVITF
;
A
#
# COMPACT_ATOMS: atom_id res chain seq x y z
N LEU A 1 16.46 -46.30 -54.96
CA LEU A 1 17.82 -45.98 -55.35
C LEU A 1 18.15 -46.69 -56.68
N THR A 2 18.56 -45.94 -57.67
CA THR A 2 19.00 -46.44 -58.94
C THR A 2 20.50 -46.23 -59.10
N ILE A 3 21.25 -47.27 -59.36
CA ILE A 3 22.69 -47.24 -59.60
C ILE A 3 22.91 -47.50 -61.08
N GLU A 4 23.56 -46.57 -61.76
CA GLU A 4 23.91 -46.67 -63.20
C GLU A 4 25.37 -46.96 -63.37
N GLY A 5 25.69 -48.04 -64.20
CA GLY A 5 27.05 -48.40 -64.50
C GLY A 5 27.72 -47.36 -65.39
N LYS A 6 29.02 -47.02 -65.07
CA LYS A 6 29.85 -46.08 -65.83
C LYS A 6 31.24 -46.71 -66.10
N GLY A 7 31.89 -46.29 -67.16
CA GLY A 7 33.22 -46.75 -67.54
C GLY A 7 33.25 -48.21 -67.96
N ASN A 8 33.86 -49.11 -67.18
CA ASN A 8 33.96 -50.55 -67.44
C ASN A 8 32.67 -51.32 -67.10
N TYR A 9 31.62 -50.67 -66.63
CA TYR A 9 30.33 -51.28 -66.28
C TYR A 9 29.22 -50.64 -67.11
N THR A 10 28.20 -51.37 -67.44
CA THR A 10 26.99 -50.94 -68.15
C THR A 10 25.77 -51.51 -67.47
N GLY A 11 24.59 -50.91 -67.70
CA GLY A 11 23.34 -51.31 -67.10
C GLY A 11 22.92 -50.61 -65.87
N THR A 12 21.76 -50.93 -65.36
CA THR A 12 21.14 -50.26 -64.20
C THR A 12 20.76 -51.32 -63.16
N LEU A 13 21.08 -51.01 -61.88
CA LEU A 13 20.64 -51.81 -60.75
C LEU A 13 19.71 -50.90 -59.89
N THR A 14 18.54 -51.41 -59.55
CA THR A 14 17.58 -50.73 -58.73
C THR A 14 17.40 -51.50 -57.42
N THR A 15 17.45 -50.74 -56.29
CA THR A 15 17.14 -51.22 -54.94
C THR A 15 16.22 -50.26 -54.23
N GLU A 16 15.46 -50.80 -53.35
CA GLU A 16 14.53 -50.02 -52.54
C GLU A 16 15.02 -49.94 -51.06
N PHE A 17 14.74 -48.86 -50.42
CA PHE A 17 14.88 -48.71 -48.98
C PHE A 17 13.70 -47.88 -48.43
N VAL A 18 13.36 -48.11 -47.19
CA VAL A 18 12.25 -47.41 -46.50
C VAL A 18 12.84 -46.35 -45.55
N ILE A 19 12.30 -45.16 -45.61
CA ILE A 19 12.55 -44.17 -44.64
C ILE A 19 11.50 -44.34 -43.52
N LEU A 20 11.94 -44.73 -42.34
CA LEU A 20 11.08 -44.93 -41.18
C LEU A 20 10.83 -43.63 -40.46
N PRO A 21 9.62 -43.42 -39.92
CA PRO A 21 9.34 -42.27 -39.09
C PRO A 21 10.24 -42.24 -37.83
N LYS A 22 10.62 -41.03 -37.37
CA LYS A 22 11.37 -40.84 -36.14
C LYS A 22 10.40 -40.88 -34.93
N ASN A 23 10.75 -41.67 -33.91
CA ASN A 23 9.98 -41.69 -32.67
C ASN A 23 10.34 -40.47 -31.83
N ILE A 24 9.33 -39.64 -31.47
CA ILE A 24 9.52 -38.43 -30.68
C ILE A 24 9.87 -38.70 -29.21
N ASN A 25 9.70 -39.91 -28.73
CA ASN A 25 10.07 -40.32 -27.38
C ASN A 25 11.41 -41.08 -27.32
N ASP A 26 12.12 -41.16 -28.43
CA ASP A 26 13.42 -41.82 -28.48
C ASP A 26 14.51 -40.92 -27.97
N LYS A 27 15.09 -41.25 -26.79
CA LYS A 27 16.16 -40.53 -26.11
C LYS A 27 17.50 -41.22 -26.17
N THR A 28 17.70 -42.13 -27.16
CA THR A 28 18.91 -42.96 -27.23
C THR A 28 20.12 -42.24 -27.81
N ASP A 29 19.92 -41.08 -28.46
CA ASP A 29 20.99 -40.29 -29.07
C ASP A 29 20.75 -38.79 -28.79
N SER A 30 21.55 -38.17 -27.90
CA SER A 30 21.42 -36.78 -27.50
C SER A 30 21.59 -35.74 -28.63
N VAL A 31 22.14 -36.16 -29.79
CA VAL A 31 22.29 -35.30 -30.97
C VAL A 31 21.04 -35.31 -31.84
N TYR A 32 20.28 -36.42 -31.78
CA TYR A 32 19.11 -36.66 -32.63
C TYR A 32 17.82 -36.82 -31.85
N ASP A 33 17.83 -36.43 -30.57
CA ASP A 33 16.62 -36.42 -29.75
C ASP A 33 15.65 -35.32 -30.18
N VAL A 34 14.36 -35.68 -30.25
CA VAL A 34 13.29 -34.69 -30.30
C VAL A 34 13.10 -34.12 -28.88
N GLY A 35 13.35 -32.85 -28.68
CA GLY A 35 13.29 -32.27 -27.37
C GLY A 35 12.91 -30.80 -27.35
N LEU A 36 12.37 -30.37 -26.21
CA LEU A 36 12.25 -28.95 -25.88
C LEU A 36 13.65 -28.43 -25.60
N THR A 37 14.03 -27.32 -26.23
CA THR A 37 15.35 -26.68 -26.04
C THR A 37 15.39 -25.88 -24.78
N GLU A 38 14.23 -25.42 -24.30
CA GLU A 38 14.04 -24.64 -23.07
C GLU A 38 12.62 -24.82 -22.56
N ILE A 39 12.39 -24.57 -21.26
CA ILE A 39 11.05 -24.49 -20.70
C ILE A 39 10.56 -23.05 -20.90
N LEU A 40 9.56 -22.89 -21.76
CA LEU A 40 8.92 -21.64 -22.06
C LEU A 40 8.12 -21.16 -20.81
N GLU A 41 8.25 -19.90 -20.43
CA GLU A 41 7.39 -19.26 -19.45
C GLU A 41 6.42 -18.31 -20.15
N VAL A 42 5.13 -18.45 -19.85
CA VAL A 42 4.04 -17.65 -20.44
C VAL A 42 3.22 -17.03 -19.31
N GLU A 43 2.96 -15.75 -19.40
CA GLU A 43 2.17 -15.06 -18.37
C GLU A 43 0.70 -15.47 -18.45
N TYR A 44 0.06 -15.61 -17.29
CA TYR A 44 -1.37 -15.90 -17.15
C TYR A 44 -2.24 -14.85 -17.87
N THR A 45 -3.24 -15.32 -18.63
CA THR A 45 -4.18 -14.48 -19.38
C THR A 45 -5.65 -14.79 -19.08
N GLY A 46 -5.93 -15.80 -18.23
CA GLY A 46 -7.29 -16.28 -17.98
C GLY A 46 -7.84 -17.23 -19.05
N GLU A 47 -7.20 -17.33 -20.21
CA GLU A 47 -7.58 -18.19 -21.32
C GLU A 47 -6.71 -19.46 -21.36
N LEU A 48 -7.13 -20.45 -22.14
CA LEU A 48 -6.30 -21.60 -22.45
C LEU A 48 -5.10 -21.16 -23.30
N LEU A 49 -3.89 -21.46 -22.82
CA LEU A 49 -2.65 -21.05 -23.48
C LEU A 49 -2.10 -22.19 -24.33
N THR A 50 -1.82 -21.89 -25.58
CA THR A 50 -1.24 -22.80 -26.56
C THR A 50 -0.07 -22.14 -27.27
N PRO A 51 1.05 -21.90 -26.56
CA PRO A 51 2.21 -21.24 -27.16
C PRO A 51 2.89 -22.15 -28.19
N VAL A 52 3.58 -21.54 -29.17
CA VAL A 52 4.45 -22.29 -30.08
C VAL A 52 5.59 -22.90 -29.27
N LEU A 53 5.69 -24.23 -29.28
CA LEU A 53 6.72 -24.91 -28.50
C LEU A 53 8.07 -24.88 -29.22
N PRO A 54 9.20 -24.64 -28.52
CA PRO A 54 10.55 -24.70 -29.11
C PRO A 54 11.03 -26.15 -29.27
N LEU A 55 10.24 -26.97 -29.99
CA LEU A 55 10.52 -28.39 -30.21
C LEU A 55 11.40 -28.54 -31.44
N LYS A 56 12.53 -29.22 -31.31
CA LYS A 56 13.50 -29.41 -32.41
C LYS A 56 13.94 -30.86 -32.58
N TYR A 57 14.28 -31.16 -33.79
CA TYR A 57 14.99 -32.41 -34.15
C TYR A 57 16.14 -32.10 -35.13
N ASN A 58 17.35 -32.50 -34.79
CA ASN A 58 18.54 -32.26 -35.57
C ASN A 58 18.71 -30.80 -36.00
N GLY A 59 18.43 -29.85 -35.08
CA GLY A 59 18.54 -28.39 -35.28
C GLY A 59 17.39 -27.75 -36.07
N HIS A 60 16.42 -28.52 -36.54
CA HIS A 60 15.24 -28.06 -37.28
C HIS A 60 14.03 -27.97 -36.34
N ASP A 61 13.28 -26.87 -36.43
CA ASP A 61 12.05 -26.69 -35.68
C ASP A 61 10.97 -27.65 -36.19
N LEU A 62 10.23 -28.28 -35.28
CA LEU A 62 9.05 -29.06 -35.58
C LEU A 62 7.80 -28.18 -35.58
N VAL A 63 6.86 -28.49 -36.46
CA VAL A 63 5.64 -27.70 -36.67
C VAL A 63 4.43 -28.46 -36.14
N GLU A 64 3.70 -27.84 -35.19
CA GLU A 64 2.45 -28.40 -34.70
C GLU A 64 1.41 -28.52 -35.80
N GLY A 65 0.63 -29.62 -35.80
CA GLY A 65 -0.32 -29.98 -36.85
C GLY A 65 0.30 -30.66 -38.05
N THR A 66 1.64 -30.62 -38.22
CA THR A 66 2.38 -31.31 -39.30
C THR A 66 3.27 -32.42 -38.76
N ASP A 67 4.12 -32.09 -37.80
CA ASP A 67 5.12 -32.99 -37.22
C ASP A 67 4.69 -33.59 -35.89
N TYR A 68 3.82 -32.87 -35.16
CA TYR A 68 3.28 -33.30 -33.88
C TYR A 68 1.92 -32.64 -33.59
N GLN A 69 1.23 -33.18 -32.56
CA GLN A 69 0.04 -32.60 -31.92
C GLN A 69 0.23 -32.59 -30.41
N VAL A 70 -0.35 -31.58 -29.73
CA VAL A 70 -0.30 -31.44 -28.29
C VAL A 70 -1.68 -31.64 -27.69
N SER A 71 -1.74 -32.39 -26.59
CA SER A 71 -2.91 -32.45 -25.71
C SER A 71 -2.52 -32.01 -24.33
N TYR A 72 -3.15 -30.94 -23.86
CA TYR A 72 -2.98 -30.39 -22.53
C TYR A 72 -3.99 -30.94 -21.51
N GLN A 73 -4.91 -31.79 -21.97
CA GLN A 73 -5.89 -32.44 -21.12
C GLN A 73 -5.32 -33.73 -20.51
N VAL A 74 -5.52 -33.87 -19.20
CA VAL A 74 -5.17 -35.09 -18.47
C VAL A 74 -6.40 -35.68 -17.81
N ALA A 75 -6.42 -37.01 -17.63
CA ALA A 75 -7.44 -37.67 -16.83
C ALA A 75 -7.16 -37.41 -15.35
N ASP A 76 -8.17 -36.94 -14.64
CA ASP A 76 -8.17 -36.71 -13.19
C ASP A 76 -9.49 -37.24 -12.61
N THR A 77 -9.73 -37.03 -11.31
CA THR A 77 -10.97 -37.38 -10.64
C THR A 77 -11.53 -36.20 -9.91
N ASP A 78 -12.88 -36.06 -9.89
CA ASP A 78 -13.55 -35.10 -9.04
C ASP A 78 -13.49 -35.50 -7.55
N GLU A 79 -14.07 -34.69 -6.66
CA GLU A 79 -14.10 -34.95 -5.21
C GLU A 79 -14.85 -36.23 -4.84
N GLU A 80 -15.75 -36.71 -5.70
CA GLU A 80 -16.50 -37.95 -5.57
C GLU A 80 -15.76 -39.15 -6.19
N GLY A 81 -14.62 -38.95 -6.85
CA GLY A 81 -13.80 -39.97 -7.46
C GLY A 81 -14.25 -40.38 -8.89
N ASN A 82 -15.10 -39.58 -9.55
CA ASN A 82 -15.47 -39.81 -10.96
C ASN A 82 -14.40 -39.25 -11.89
N PRO A 83 -14.11 -39.95 -13.00
CA PRO A 83 -13.15 -39.51 -14.00
C PRO A 83 -13.58 -38.17 -14.65
N ILE A 84 -12.66 -37.22 -14.66
CA ILE A 84 -12.80 -35.93 -15.36
C ILE A 84 -11.61 -35.68 -16.27
N GLN A 85 -11.78 -34.81 -17.26
CA GLN A 85 -10.67 -34.28 -18.06
C GLN A 85 -10.36 -32.85 -17.53
N VAL A 86 -9.11 -32.61 -17.20
CA VAL A 86 -8.64 -31.32 -16.67
C VAL A 86 -7.69 -30.70 -17.68
N ASP A 87 -7.99 -29.46 -18.05
CA ASP A 87 -7.07 -28.61 -18.81
C ASP A 87 -5.92 -28.14 -17.90
N THR A 88 -4.68 -28.44 -18.27
CA THR A 88 -3.51 -28.04 -17.46
C THR A 88 -2.93 -26.70 -17.90
N ASN A 89 -3.39 -26.12 -19.01
CA ASN A 89 -2.84 -24.92 -19.64
C ASN A 89 -3.67 -23.64 -19.42
N ARG A 90 -4.38 -23.53 -18.28
CA ARG A 90 -5.18 -22.35 -17.94
C ARG A 90 -4.58 -21.54 -16.80
N ASP A 91 -4.30 -22.19 -15.68
CA ASP A 91 -3.91 -21.54 -14.42
C ASP A 91 -2.40 -21.57 -14.20
N VAL A 92 -1.90 -20.70 -13.33
CA VAL A 92 -0.48 -20.60 -12.98
C VAL A 92 0.05 -21.94 -12.47
N GLY A 93 1.17 -22.34 -13.04
CA GLY A 93 1.84 -23.59 -12.70
C GLY A 93 2.50 -24.29 -13.90
N PRO A 94 3.02 -25.49 -13.66
CA PRO A 94 3.56 -26.34 -14.73
C PRO A 94 2.43 -26.87 -15.62
N VAL A 95 2.58 -26.72 -16.94
CA VAL A 95 1.65 -27.26 -17.94
C VAL A 95 2.18 -28.57 -18.45
N TYR A 96 1.37 -29.60 -18.37
CA TYR A 96 1.74 -30.98 -18.77
C TYR A 96 0.63 -31.62 -19.59
N GLY A 97 0.90 -32.80 -20.11
CA GLY A 97 0.02 -33.50 -21.03
C GLY A 97 0.80 -34.43 -21.97
N THR A 98 0.42 -34.52 -23.22
CA THR A 98 1.09 -35.39 -24.20
C THR A 98 1.40 -34.65 -25.49
N ILE A 99 2.54 -35.02 -26.10
CA ILE A 99 2.89 -34.64 -27.46
C ILE A 99 2.92 -35.96 -28.28
N GLU A 100 2.14 -36.02 -29.34
CA GLU A 100 2.06 -37.16 -30.24
C GLU A 100 2.69 -36.80 -31.61
N GLY A 101 3.61 -37.62 -32.09
CA GLY A 101 4.24 -37.47 -33.40
C GLY A 101 3.27 -37.76 -34.54
N THR A 102 3.33 -36.94 -35.60
CA THR A 102 2.54 -37.06 -36.81
C THR A 102 3.44 -36.93 -38.03
N GLY A 103 2.94 -37.34 -39.23
CA GLY A 103 3.70 -37.21 -40.47
C GLY A 103 4.97 -38.07 -40.49
N ASN A 104 6.13 -37.42 -40.47
CA ASN A 104 7.44 -38.07 -40.41
C ASN A 104 7.86 -38.52 -39.02
N TYR A 105 7.00 -38.25 -38.00
CA TYR A 105 7.25 -38.59 -36.61
C TYR A 105 6.17 -39.51 -36.07
N ILE A 106 6.50 -40.35 -35.09
CA ILE A 106 5.60 -41.30 -34.43
C ILE A 106 5.87 -41.34 -32.95
N GLY A 107 4.95 -41.94 -32.19
CA GLY A 107 5.05 -42.16 -30.76
C GLY A 107 4.50 -40.99 -29.96
N THR A 108 4.39 -41.21 -28.65
CA THR A 108 3.82 -40.24 -27.69
C THR A 108 4.81 -39.99 -26.59
N ARG A 109 5.09 -38.72 -26.29
CA ARG A 109 5.82 -38.30 -25.13
C ARG A 109 4.85 -37.72 -24.10
N THR A 110 4.88 -38.23 -22.87
CA THR A 110 4.09 -37.75 -21.75
C THR A 110 4.96 -36.82 -20.92
N PHE A 111 4.42 -35.65 -20.59
CA PHE A 111 4.99 -34.65 -19.71
C PHE A 111 4.24 -34.65 -18.38
N THR A 112 4.93 -34.30 -17.30
CA THR A 112 4.42 -34.35 -15.94
C THR A 112 4.67 -33.00 -15.25
N VAL A 113 4.18 -32.85 -14.02
CA VAL A 113 4.43 -31.67 -13.16
C VAL A 113 5.94 -31.41 -13.00
N ASP A 114 6.75 -32.47 -12.90
CA ASP A 114 8.21 -32.34 -12.70
C ASP A 114 8.98 -32.13 -14.03
N ASP A 115 8.39 -32.51 -15.16
CA ASP A 115 8.94 -32.33 -16.52
C ASP A 115 7.85 -31.69 -17.40
N PRO A 116 7.55 -30.39 -17.25
CA PRO A 116 6.43 -29.72 -17.92
C PRO A 116 6.74 -29.39 -19.37
N ILE A 117 5.69 -29.24 -20.18
CA ILE A 117 5.76 -28.75 -21.57
C ILE A 117 6.19 -27.27 -21.57
N PHE A 118 5.54 -26.45 -20.72
CA PHE A 118 5.88 -25.07 -20.44
C PHE A 118 5.34 -24.70 -19.04
N LYS A 119 5.57 -23.46 -18.60
CA LYS A 119 5.03 -22.96 -17.33
C LYS A 119 4.19 -21.71 -17.54
N ILE A 120 3.07 -21.63 -16.84
CA ILE A 120 2.31 -20.41 -16.72
C ILE A 120 2.80 -19.68 -15.46
N VAL A 121 3.27 -18.44 -15.64
CA VAL A 121 3.74 -17.58 -14.55
C VAL A 121 2.66 -16.58 -14.17
N PRO A 122 2.65 -16.11 -12.89
CA PRO A 122 1.65 -15.16 -12.43
C PRO A 122 1.63 -13.86 -13.25
N ARG A 123 0.44 -13.33 -13.48
CA ARG A 123 0.25 -12.01 -14.06
C ARG A 123 0.63 -10.93 -13.04
N SER A 124 1.55 -10.04 -13.40
CA SER A 124 2.05 -9.00 -12.52
C SER A 124 1.01 -7.91 -12.29
N ILE A 125 0.50 -7.78 -11.04
CA ILE A 125 -0.41 -6.67 -10.71
C ILE A 125 0.31 -5.32 -10.78
N LYS A 126 1.61 -5.28 -10.49
CA LYS A 126 2.41 -4.06 -10.57
C LYS A 126 2.54 -3.55 -12.00
N ARG A 127 3.05 -4.40 -12.91
CA ARG A 127 3.21 -4.04 -14.32
C ARG A 127 1.88 -3.65 -14.97
N THR A 128 0.81 -4.42 -14.69
CA THR A 128 -0.51 -4.17 -15.28
C THR A 128 -1.17 -2.91 -14.72
N TYR A 129 -0.95 -2.58 -13.45
CA TYR A 129 -1.38 -1.31 -12.87
C TYR A 129 -0.61 -0.12 -13.48
N GLU A 130 0.71 -0.22 -13.61
CA GLU A 130 1.55 0.82 -14.23
C GLU A 130 1.22 1.05 -15.72
N SER A 131 0.82 0.00 -16.46
CA SER A 131 0.39 0.11 -17.85
C SER A 131 -1.06 0.56 -18.04
N GLY A 132 -1.87 0.56 -16.99
CA GLY A 132 -3.30 0.86 -17.02
C GLY A 132 -4.19 -0.30 -17.49
N GLU A 133 -3.65 -1.50 -17.65
CA GLU A 133 -4.42 -2.73 -17.90
C GLU A 133 -5.22 -3.16 -16.66
N LEU A 134 -4.67 -2.87 -15.47
CA LEU A 134 -5.32 -3.09 -14.18
C LEU A 134 -5.63 -1.76 -13.54
N THR A 135 -6.83 -1.61 -13.00
CA THR A 135 -7.28 -0.39 -12.32
C THR A 135 -7.74 -0.71 -10.92
N VAL A 136 -7.48 0.22 -9.99
CA VAL A 136 -8.02 0.20 -8.63
C VAL A 136 -8.93 1.40 -8.46
N GLU A 137 -10.13 1.20 -7.90
CA GLU A 137 -11.04 2.31 -7.61
C GLU A 137 -10.42 3.27 -6.59
N ALA A 138 -10.64 4.57 -6.80
CA ALA A 138 -10.10 5.60 -5.92
C ALA A 138 -10.66 5.47 -4.50
N PHE A 139 -9.79 5.53 -3.49
CA PHE A 139 -10.20 5.47 -2.10
C PHE A 139 -10.85 6.78 -1.64
N PRO A 140 -11.92 6.72 -0.83
CA PRO A 140 -12.48 7.88 -0.16
C PRO A 140 -11.50 8.44 0.89
N SER A 141 -11.66 9.72 1.23
CA SER A 141 -11.04 10.28 2.43
C SER A 141 -11.99 10.14 3.62
N TYR A 142 -11.45 9.85 4.78
CA TYR A 142 -12.17 9.79 6.05
C TYR A 142 -11.80 10.97 6.92
N VAL A 143 -12.60 11.28 7.93
CA VAL A 143 -12.26 12.22 9.00
C VAL A 143 -11.98 11.41 10.26
N TYR A 144 -10.94 11.74 10.99
CA TYR A 144 -10.63 11.08 12.24
C TYR A 144 -11.84 11.08 13.21
N ASP A 145 -12.22 9.90 13.66
CA ASP A 145 -13.32 9.65 14.60
C ASP A 145 -12.95 8.63 15.68
N GLY A 146 -11.67 8.23 15.72
CA GLY A 146 -11.15 7.22 16.65
C GLY A 146 -11.49 5.77 16.27
N LYS A 147 -12.06 5.53 15.08
CA LYS A 147 -12.37 4.18 14.58
C LYS A 147 -11.42 3.77 13.48
N GLU A 148 -11.37 2.48 13.22
CA GLU A 148 -10.67 1.94 12.05
C GLU A 148 -11.37 2.35 10.75
N HIS A 149 -10.60 2.84 9.79
CA HIS A 149 -11.02 3.12 8.41
C HIS A 149 -10.20 2.26 7.46
N LYS A 150 -10.87 1.26 6.86
CA LYS A 150 -10.30 0.36 5.86
C LYS A 150 -11.13 0.51 4.59
N PRO A 151 -10.69 1.33 3.60
CA PRO A 151 -11.43 1.45 2.35
C PRO A 151 -11.54 0.10 1.65
N GLU A 152 -12.68 -0.16 1.02
CA GLU A 152 -12.86 -1.32 0.16
C GLU A 152 -11.90 -1.23 -1.03
N VAL A 153 -11.22 -2.33 -1.35
CA VAL A 153 -10.31 -2.43 -2.50
C VAL A 153 -11.05 -3.13 -3.63
N VAL A 154 -11.34 -2.40 -4.71
CA VAL A 154 -11.97 -2.95 -5.91
C VAL A 154 -10.98 -2.86 -7.07
N ILE A 155 -10.55 -4.01 -7.56
CA ILE A 155 -9.56 -4.15 -8.63
C ILE A 155 -10.23 -4.75 -9.86
N ARG A 156 -9.95 -4.16 -11.05
CA ARG A 156 -10.40 -4.69 -12.33
C ARG A 156 -9.22 -4.86 -13.28
N ASP A 157 -9.13 -6.02 -13.90
CA ASP A 157 -8.18 -6.28 -14.98
C ASP A 157 -8.92 -6.35 -16.31
N THR A 158 -8.42 -5.67 -17.32
CA THR A 158 -9.08 -5.51 -18.64
C THR A 158 -9.43 -6.83 -19.31
N PHE A 159 -8.62 -7.90 -19.11
CA PHE A 159 -8.92 -9.18 -19.73
C PHE A 159 -10.09 -9.94 -19.08
N LYS A 160 -10.40 -9.66 -17.79
CA LYS A 160 -11.59 -10.21 -17.11
C LYS A 160 -12.87 -9.42 -17.43
N GLY A 161 -12.79 -8.41 -18.28
CA GLY A 161 -13.92 -7.56 -18.65
C GLY A 161 -14.39 -6.68 -17.48
N THR A 162 -15.65 -6.85 -17.05
CA THR A 162 -16.25 -6.04 -15.96
C THR A 162 -16.12 -6.68 -14.57
N GLU A 163 -15.76 -7.96 -14.51
CA GLU A 163 -15.68 -8.68 -13.23
C GLU A 163 -14.45 -8.24 -12.44
N PRO A 164 -14.63 -7.87 -11.16
CA PRO A 164 -13.50 -7.51 -10.32
C PRO A 164 -12.68 -8.75 -9.93
N LEU A 165 -11.42 -8.54 -9.58
CA LEU A 165 -10.60 -9.54 -8.90
C LEU A 165 -11.17 -9.82 -7.51
N VAL A 166 -10.92 -11.01 -6.98
CA VAL A 166 -11.49 -11.50 -5.72
C VAL A 166 -10.41 -11.53 -4.64
N GLU A 167 -10.63 -10.79 -3.55
CA GLU A 167 -9.75 -10.84 -2.37
C GLU A 167 -9.74 -12.26 -1.77
N GLY A 168 -8.55 -12.72 -1.39
CA GLY A 168 -8.30 -14.07 -0.89
C GLY A 168 -8.12 -15.14 -1.97
N ILE A 169 -8.39 -14.82 -3.26
CA ILE A 169 -8.18 -15.70 -4.42
C ILE A 169 -7.16 -15.10 -5.38
N ASP A 170 -7.36 -13.86 -5.81
CA ASP A 170 -6.54 -13.16 -6.78
C ASP A 170 -5.53 -12.21 -6.11
N TYR A 171 -5.86 -11.68 -4.92
CA TYR A 171 -5.01 -10.76 -4.16
C TYR A 171 -5.31 -10.79 -2.67
N THR A 172 -4.39 -10.22 -1.88
CA THR A 172 -4.58 -9.91 -0.46
C THR A 172 -4.32 -8.44 -0.19
N VAL A 173 -4.91 -7.89 0.91
CA VAL A 173 -4.78 -6.49 1.29
C VAL A 173 -4.24 -6.37 2.71
N VAL A 174 -3.28 -5.46 2.91
CA VAL A 174 -2.76 -5.07 4.21
C VAL A 174 -2.82 -3.56 4.35
N TYR A 175 -3.37 -3.09 5.48
CA TYR A 175 -3.41 -1.68 5.86
C TYR A 175 -2.38 -1.44 6.96
N GLU A 176 -1.48 -0.45 6.79
CA GLU A 176 -0.42 -0.18 7.77
C GLU A 176 -0.93 0.64 8.97
N GLU A 177 -1.78 1.63 8.72
CA GLU A 177 -2.44 2.44 9.73
C GLU A 177 -3.91 2.62 9.34
N THR A 178 -4.81 2.55 10.30
CA THR A 178 -6.25 2.57 10.03
C THR A 178 -7.05 3.54 10.88
N VAL A 179 -6.45 4.14 11.90
CA VAL A 179 -7.13 4.98 12.89
C VAL A 179 -6.67 6.42 12.82
N ASN A 180 -5.34 6.65 12.81
CA ASN A 180 -4.79 7.98 12.98
C ASN A 180 -4.84 8.82 11.70
N ALA A 181 -5.01 10.13 11.86
CA ALA A 181 -5.00 11.07 10.76
C ALA A 181 -3.64 11.10 10.05
N GLY A 182 -3.69 11.15 8.73
CA GLY A 182 -2.51 11.14 7.87
C GLY A 182 -2.79 10.56 6.49
N THR A 183 -1.72 10.36 5.75
CA THR A 183 -1.72 9.57 4.51
C THR A 183 -1.34 8.15 4.88
N ASN A 184 -2.27 7.23 4.72
CA ASN A 184 -2.15 5.85 5.17
C ASN A 184 -1.97 4.90 4.00
N THR A 185 -1.12 3.89 4.14
CA THR A 185 -0.74 2.97 3.07
C THR A 185 -1.64 1.75 3.03
N VAL A 186 -2.03 1.37 1.83
CA VAL A 186 -2.69 0.11 1.49
C VAL A 186 -1.73 -0.68 0.59
N ARG A 187 -1.30 -1.85 1.05
CA ARG A 187 -0.49 -2.78 0.29
C ARG A 187 -1.36 -3.89 -0.29
N ILE A 188 -1.31 -4.06 -1.59
CA ILE A 188 -2.08 -5.06 -2.33
C ILE A 188 -1.08 -6.04 -2.95
N THR A 189 -1.17 -7.31 -2.58
CA THR A 189 -0.27 -8.37 -3.05
C THR A 189 -1.06 -9.37 -3.87
N GLY A 190 -0.64 -9.61 -5.11
CA GLY A 190 -1.20 -10.65 -5.99
C GLY A 190 -0.90 -12.05 -5.48
N ILE A 191 -1.89 -12.93 -5.57
CA ILE A 191 -1.79 -14.35 -5.20
C ILE A 191 -2.47 -15.21 -6.26
N GLY A 192 -2.24 -16.52 -6.22
CA GLY A 192 -2.81 -17.47 -7.19
C GLY A 192 -2.33 -17.20 -8.60
N ASN A 193 -3.24 -16.78 -9.47
CA ASN A 193 -2.92 -16.43 -10.86
C ASN A 193 -2.30 -15.03 -11.04
N TYR A 194 -2.18 -14.27 -9.96
CA TYR A 194 -1.53 -12.95 -9.91
C TYR A 194 -0.29 -12.98 -9.03
N GLY A 195 0.61 -12.03 -9.24
CA GLY A 195 1.83 -11.90 -8.45
C GLY A 195 2.28 -10.46 -8.31
N GLU A 196 3.36 -10.26 -7.54
CA GLU A 196 3.92 -8.96 -7.17
C GLU A 196 2.98 -8.12 -6.30
N GLU A 197 3.36 -6.88 -6.01
CA GLU A 197 2.60 -6.00 -5.14
C GLU A 197 2.59 -4.55 -5.63
N ILE A 198 1.55 -3.80 -5.22
CA ILE A 198 1.44 -2.36 -5.36
C ILE A 198 1.12 -1.73 -4.01
N GLU A 199 1.60 -0.50 -3.81
CA GLU A 199 1.27 0.34 -2.67
C GLU A 199 0.44 1.53 -3.13
N LEU A 200 -0.70 1.72 -2.49
CA LEU A 200 -1.61 2.84 -2.71
C LEU A 200 -1.83 3.57 -1.39
N THR A 201 -2.40 4.76 -1.45
CA THR A 201 -2.63 5.56 -0.24
C THR A 201 -4.06 6.10 -0.19
N TYR A 202 -4.57 6.27 1.03
CA TYR A 202 -5.79 7.00 1.33
C TYR A 202 -5.54 7.97 2.48
N LYS A 203 -6.46 8.93 2.68
CA LYS A 203 -6.32 9.95 3.72
C LYS A 203 -7.32 9.74 4.85
N ILE A 204 -6.85 9.84 6.10
CA ILE A 204 -7.66 10.17 7.25
C ILE A 204 -7.35 11.61 7.61
N ILE A 205 -8.32 12.49 7.44
CA ILE A 205 -8.20 13.95 7.65
C ILE A 205 -8.29 14.23 9.15
N PRO A 206 -7.42 15.06 9.74
CA PRO A 206 -7.56 15.47 11.11
C PRO A 206 -8.93 16.08 11.41
N LYS A 207 -9.52 15.74 12.57
CA LYS A 207 -10.82 16.29 12.99
C LYS A 207 -10.69 17.79 13.29
N SER A 208 -11.56 18.58 12.68
CA SER A 208 -11.67 20.01 12.95
C SER A 208 -12.33 20.24 14.31
N LEU A 209 -11.74 21.08 15.18
CA LEU A 209 -12.31 21.44 16.47
C LEU A 209 -13.12 22.74 16.41
N PHE A 210 -13.00 23.51 15.33
CA PHE A 210 -13.73 24.75 15.11
C PHE A 210 -14.48 24.73 13.78
N THR A 211 -15.54 25.54 13.71
CA THR A 211 -16.41 25.69 12.53
C THR A 211 -15.80 26.58 11.44
N GLY A 212 -14.67 27.21 11.70
CA GLY A 212 -13.98 28.12 10.79
C GLY A 212 -12.58 28.50 11.28
N SER A 213 -11.87 29.31 10.51
CA SER A 213 -10.49 29.74 10.80
C SER A 213 -10.37 31.10 11.53
N GLY A 214 -11.48 31.76 11.82
CA GLY A 214 -11.49 33.05 12.49
C GLY A 214 -11.43 32.94 14.02
N ALA A 215 -11.02 34.02 14.70
CA ALA A 215 -10.95 34.07 16.14
C ALA A 215 -12.33 33.90 16.84
N ASP A 216 -13.41 34.25 16.14
CA ASP A 216 -14.79 34.14 16.64
C ASP A 216 -15.45 32.80 16.23
N SER A 217 -14.70 31.86 15.66
CA SER A 217 -15.24 30.57 15.27
C SER A 217 -15.66 29.77 16.49
N ALA A 218 -16.89 29.24 16.46
CA ALA A 218 -17.38 28.37 17.52
C ALA A 218 -16.68 27.01 17.47
N MET A 219 -16.52 26.35 18.60
CA MET A 219 -16.13 24.95 18.64
C MET A 219 -17.24 24.07 18.01
N VAL A 220 -16.85 22.96 17.39
CA VAL A 220 -17.81 22.00 16.86
C VAL A 220 -18.54 21.27 17.98
N GLU A 221 -19.71 20.74 17.68
CA GLU A 221 -20.49 19.96 18.65
C GLU A 221 -19.66 18.77 19.19
N GLY A 222 -19.72 18.58 20.51
CA GLY A 222 -18.96 17.55 21.20
C GLY A 222 -17.52 17.95 21.58
N SER A 223 -17.04 19.10 21.10
CA SER A 223 -15.74 19.63 21.51
C SER A 223 -15.90 20.84 22.45
N ARG A 224 -15.00 20.98 23.41
CA ARG A 224 -14.96 22.14 24.32
C ARG A 224 -13.55 22.47 24.75
N MET A 225 -13.37 23.74 25.14
CA MET A 225 -12.14 24.27 25.71
C MET A 225 -12.47 25.00 26.97
N GLU A 226 -11.74 24.73 28.06
CA GLU A 226 -11.91 25.39 29.33
C GLU A 226 -11.49 26.86 29.24
N GLU A 227 -12.15 27.73 30.07
CA GLU A 227 -11.73 29.09 30.23
C GLU A 227 -10.44 29.16 31.05
N ILE A 228 -9.53 30.07 30.66
CA ILE A 228 -8.34 30.35 31.46
C ILE A 228 -8.75 31.31 32.55
N ALA A 229 -8.65 30.88 33.79
CA ALA A 229 -8.93 31.76 34.95
C ALA A 229 -7.98 32.95 34.99
N GLU A 230 -8.42 34.04 35.60
CA GLU A 230 -7.58 35.18 35.87
C GLU A 230 -6.36 34.78 36.70
N GLN A 231 -5.20 35.29 36.35
CA GLN A 231 -3.92 35.00 36.99
C GLN A 231 -3.42 36.24 37.74
N THR A 232 -2.70 36.05 38.82
CA THR A 232 -2.05 37.15 39.54
C THR A 232 -0.59 37.26 39.11
N TYR A 233 -0.11 38.50 38.96
CA TYR A 233 1.30 38.76 38.63
C TYR A 233 2.26 38.08 39.64
N THR A 234 3.26 37.38 39.12
CA THR A 234 4.21 36.57 39.89
C THR A 234 5.67 37.02 39.73
N GLY A 235 5.96 37.95 38.82
CA GLY A 235 7.32 38.34 38.46
C GLY A 235 7.99 37.41 37.45
N ALA A 236 7.35 36.30 37.11
CA ALA A 236 7.82 35.30 36.13
C ALA A 236 6.79 35.08 35.03
N GLU A 237 7.15 34.29 34.03
CA GLU A 237 6.20 33.86 32.99
C GLU A 237 5.08 33.01 33.59
N ILE A 238 3.83 33.32 33.20
CA ILE A 238 2.62 32.63 33.64
C ILE A 238 2.10 31.78 32.48
N THR A 239 2.06 30.46 32.68
CA THR A 239 1.72 29.46 31.64
C THR A 239 0.61 28.52 32.14
N PRO A 240 -0.64 29.01 32.26
CA PRO A 240 -1.76 28.20 32.75
C PRO A 240 -2.11 27.08 31.79
N GLY A 241 -2.30 25.84 32.27
CA GLY A 241 -2.82 24.74 31.47
C GLY A 241 -4.22 25.04 30.94
N ILE A 242 -4.55 24.48 29.79
CA ILE A 242 -5.87 24.62 29.16
C ILE A 242 -6.44 23.23 28.92
N GLY A 243 -7.57 22.91 29.57
CA GLY A 243 -8.32 21.70 29.29
C GLY A 243 -9.03 21.83 27.94
N ILE A 244 -8.71 20.90 26.98
CA ILE A 244 -9.37 20.81 25.71
C ILE A 244 -9.93 19.38 25.61
N PHE A 245 -11.18 19.27 25.18
CA PHE A 245 -11.91 17.99 25.16
C PHE A 245 -12.62 17.82 23.84
N ASP A 246 -12.78 16.57 23.46
CA ASP A 246 -13.58 16.15 22.30
C ASP A 246 -14.38 14.89 22.63
N THR A 247 -15.49 14.67 21.92
CA THR A 247 -16.26 13.45 22.02
C THR A 247 -15.84 12.49 20.92
N ILE A 248 -15.24 11.37 21.32
CA ILE A 248 -14.81 10.28 20.45
C ILE A 248 -15.51 8.99 20.91
N ASN A 249 -16.23 8.33 19.99
CA ASN A 249 -16.99 7.09 20.28
C ASN A 249 -17.93 7.25 21.50
N ASP A 250 -18.66 8.37 21.54
CA ASP A 250 -19.58 8.74 22.64
C ASP A 250 -18.90 8.93 24.01
N ALA A 251 -17.58 8.97 24.06
CA ALA A 251 -16.80 9.25 25.26
C ALA A 251 -16.21 10.67 25.22
N ASP A 252 -16.25 11.37 26.37
CA ASP A 252 -15.57 12.63 26.56
C ASP A 252 -14.08 12.36 26.78
N VAL A 253 -13.25 12.78 25.85
CA VAL A 253 -11.80 12.54 25.82
C VAL A 253 -11.07 13.86 26.01
N GLN A 254 -10.22 13.94 27.02
CA GLN A 254 -9.31 15.08 27.18
C GLN A 254 -8.14 14.94 26.21
N LEU A 255 -7.89 15.99 25.44
CA LEU A 255 -6.73 16.06 24.53
C LEU A 255 -5.44 16.28 25.34
N GLU A 256 -4.34 15.73 24.84
CA GLU A 256 -3.04 15.76 25.50
C GLU A 256 -2.10 16.77 24.85
N GLU A 257 -1.52 17.67 25.65
CA GLU A 257 -0.47 18.59 25.19
C GLU A 257 0.77 17.78 24.75
N GLY A 258 1.36 18.16 23.64
CA GLY A 258 2.49 17.47 23.01
C GLY A 258 2.09 16.36 22.05
N ARG A 259 0.87 15.81 22.12
CA ARG A 259 0.33 14.82 21.18
C ARG A 259 -0.73 15.42 20.25
N ASP A 260 -1.71 16.10 20.81
CA ASP A 260 -2.90 16.59 20.08
C ASP A 260 -2.84 18.10 19.85
N TYR A 261 -2.10 18.81 20.70
CA TYR A 261 -1.85 20.25 20.58
C TYR A 261 -0.58 20.67 21.31
N THR A 262 -0.12 21.90 21.05
CA THR A 262 0.91 22.59 21.81
C THR A 262 0.43 23.99 22.17
N ILE A 263 0.96 24.58 23.24
CA ILE A 263 0.63 25.95 23.66
C ILE A 263 1.90 26.80 23.70
N ALA A 264 1.83 28.01 23.13
CA ALA A 264 2.82 29.04 23.26
C ALA A 264 2.16 30.31 23.89
N TYR A 265 2.85 30.99 24.81
CA TYR A 265 2.31 32.15 25.46
C TYR A 265 2.96 33.45 24.99
N GLN A 266 2.17 34.50 24.95
CA GLN A 266 2.62 35.85 24.58
C GLN A 266 2.11 36.86 25.60
N SER A 267 2.94 37.86 25.93
CA SER A 267 2.62 38.93 26.91
C SER A 267 2.25 38.37 28.28
N ASN A 268 2.81 37.24 28.68
CA ASN A 268 2.41 36.45 29.85
C ASN A 268 3.27 36.70 31.11
N THR A 269 4.03 37.79 31.15
CA THR A 269 4.87 38.14 32.31
C THR A 269 4.30 39.28 33.12
N ASN A 270 3.80 40.33 32.47
CA ASN A 270 3.33 41.53 33.14
C ASN A 270 1.79 41.56 33.27
N ALA A 271 1.29 42.35 34.25
CA ALA A 271 -0.14 42.58 34.36
C ALA A 271 -0.73 43.20 33.08
N GLY A 272 -1.89 42.67 32.66
CA GLY A 272 -2.56 43.04 31.42
C GLY A 272 -3.16 41.80 30.73
N THR A 273 -3.45 41.91 29.45
CA THR A 273 -3.99 40.81 28.63
C THR A 273 -2.85 39.97 28.06
N ALA A 274 -2.79 38.70 28.44
CA ALA A 274 -1.91 37.69 27.89
C ALA A 274 -2.65 36.83 26.83
N THR A 275 -1.91 36.17 25.97
CA THR A 275 -2.46 35.32 24.90
C THR A 275 -1.81 33.93 24.95
N ALA A 276 -2.64 32.90 24.99
CA ALA A 276 -2.26 31.53 24.72
C ALA A 276 -2.51 31.23 23.24
N VAL A 277 -1.47 30.85 22.51
CA VAL A 277 -1.54 30.42 21.11
C VAL A 277 -1.50 28.91 21.11
N ILE A 278 -2.64 28.27 20.80
CA ILE A 278 -2.83 26.82 20.75
C ILE A 278 -2.62 26.38 19.33
N THR A 279 -1.73 25.42 19.11
CA THR A 279 -1.50 24.81 17.79
C THR A 279 -1.87 23.34 17.84
N PHE A 280 -2.91 22.95 17.11
CA PHE A 280 -3.38 21.57 17.02
C PHE A 280 -2.50 20.74 16.09
N CYS A 281 -2.36 19.47 16.38
CA CYS A 281 -1.52 18.51 15.64
C CYS A 281 -2.08 17.09 15.77
N GLY A 282 -1.40 16.14 15.11
CA GLY A 282 -1.80 14.73 15.14
C GLY A 282 -3.18 14.51 14.52
N ASN A 283 -4.09 13.99 15.33
CA ASN A 283 -5.46 13.65 14.90
C ASN A 283 -6.40 14.85 14.83
N TYR A 284 -5.94 16.04 15.21
CA TYR A 284 -6.75 17.24 15.31
C TYR A 284 -6.19 18.41 14.51
N THR A 285 -7.10 19.26 14.08
CA THR A 285 -6.79 20.58 13.49
C THR A 285 -7.76 21.61 14.04
N GLY A 286 -7.38 22.88 14.00
CA GLY A 286 -8.32 23.94 14.33
C GLY A 286 -9.50 23.94 13.36
N TYR A 287 -9.21 24.08 12.07
CA TYR A 287 -10.21 24.02 10.99
C TYR A 287 -9.59 23.50 9.71
N TYR A 288 -10.29 22.61 9.01
CA TYR A 288 -9.94 22.17 7.66
C TYR A 288 -10.89 22.79 6.63
N ASP A 289 -10.35 23.58 5.72
CA ASP A 289 -11.08 24.15 4.58
C ASP A 289 -10.97 23.16 3.40
N ALA A 290 -12.00 22.37 3.21
CA ALA A 290 -12.04 21.34 2.14
C ALA A 290 -12.05 21.94 0.73
N ILE A 291 -12.45 23.21 0.55
CA ILE A 291 -12.46 23.87 -0.76
C ILE A 291 -11.03 24.26 -1.16
N LYS A 292 -10.24 24.71 -0.19
CA LYS A 292 -8.85 25.14 -0.40
C LYS A 292 -7.83 24.05 -0.13
N ASP A 293 -8.26 22.88 0.35
CA ASP A 293 -7.39 21.80 0.89
C ASP A 293 -6.33 22.38 1.87
N THR A 294 -6.79 23.20 2.83
CA THR A 294 -5.90 23.95 3.74
C THR A 294 -6.29 23.74 5.19
N TYR A 295 -5.28 23.47 6.02
CA TYR A 295 -5.42 23.34 7.47
C TYR A 295 -5.08 24.65 8.18
N TYR A 296 -5.97 25.10 9.08
CA TYR A 296 -5.76 26.23 9.98
C TYR A 296 -5.59 25.67 11.39
N ASN A 297 -4.36 25.39 11.79
CA ASN A 297 -4.08 24.65 13.01
C ASN A 297 -4.05 25.51 14.27
N SER A 298 -3.98 26.84 14.14
CA SER A 298 -3.75 27.75 15.28
C SER A 298 -5.04 28.41 15.74
N TYR A 299 -5.24 28.48 17.05
CA TYR A 299 -6.29 29.23 17.74
C TYR A 299 -5.68 30.05 18.86
N GLN A 300 -6.21 31.26 19.10
CA GLN A 300 -5.74 32.17 20.15
C GLN A 300 -6.80 32.36 21.23
N LYS A 301 -6.41 32.20 22.48
CA LYS A 301 -7.25 32.45 23.66
C LYS A 301 -6.55 33.42 24.57
N THR A 302 -7.24 34.48 24.97
CA THR A 302 -6.70 35.50 25.87
C THR A 302 -7.07 35.23 27.33
N PHE A 303 -6.25 35.68 28.25
CA PHE A 303 -6.52 35.70 29.70
C PHE A 303 -5.97 36.95 30.33
N GLN A 304 -6.43 37.27 31.56
CA GLN A 304 -6.01 38.46 32.30
C GLN A 304 -4.96 38.07 33.31
N ILE A 305 -3.92 38.90 33.39
CA ILE A 305 -2.97 38.92 34.51
C ILE A 305 -3.26 40.20 35.30
N VAL A 306 -3.76 40.07 36.52
CA VAL A 306 -4.03 41.20 37.40
C VAL A 306 -2.80 41.58 38.19
N PRO A 307 -2.66 42.88 38.55
CA PRO A 307 -1.61 43.30 39.44
C PRO A 307 -1.69 42.56 40.77
N ARG A 308 -0.54 42.24 41.35
CA ARG A 308 -0.44 41.75 42.72
C ARG A 308 -0.62 42.90 43.71
N ASP A 309 -1.38 42.64 44.75
CA ASP A 309 -1.55 43.63 45.84
C ASP A 309 -0.21 43.82 46.58
N ILE A 310 0.26 45.06 46.70
CA ILE A 310 1.51 45.35 47.40
C ILE A 310 1.40 45.08 48.91
N ALA A 311 0.19 44.97 49.46
CA ALA A 311 -0.06 44.50 50.80
C ALA A 311 -0.07 43.02 51.03
N ASP A 312 0.17 42.21 49.95
CA ASP A 312 0.30 40.75 50.01
C ASP A 312 1.38 40.33 51.01
N GLU A 313 1.06 39.38 51.90
CA GLU A 313 1.96 38.90 52.96
C GLU A 313 3.30 38.32 52.47
N ASN A 314 3.39 37.95 51.21
CA ASN A 314 4.61 37.45 50.58
C ASN A 314 5.47 38.58 49.99
N ILE A 315 5.03 39.84 50.04
CA ILE A 315 5.84 41.00 49.68
C ILE A 315 6.56 41.51 50.93
N ILE A 316 7.86 41.40 50.90
CA ILE A 316 8.71 41.83 52.03
C ILE A 316 9.38 43.14 51.68
N ILE A 317 9.19 44.11 52.53
CA ILE A 317 9.95 45.34 52.47
C ILE A 317 11.07 45.26 53.52
N GLU A 318 12.31 45.31 53.04
CA GLU A 318 13.47 45.25 53.90
C GLU A 318 13.45 46.50 54.85
N SER A 319 13.97 46.31 56.06
CA SER A 319 14.05 47.40 57.00
C SER A 319 14.93 48.55 56.48
N ILE A 320 14.37 49.76 56.48
CA ILE A 320 15.14 50.93 56.10
C ILE A 320 15.95 51.36 57.30
N ASP A 321 17.26 51.54 57.15
CA ASP A 321 18.14 52.02 58.22
C ASP A 321 17.77 53.42 58.68
N ASP A 322 17.93 53.64 59.94
CA ASP A 322 17.71 54.95 60.53
C ASP A 322 18.60 56.03 59.90
N GLN A 323 18.03 57.18 59.59
CA GLN A 323 18.73 58.26 58.93
C GLN A 323 19.08 59.35 59.91
N GLU A 324 20.35 59.86 59.95
CA GLU A 324 20.72 61.01 60.78
C GLU A 324 20.20 62.32 60.19
N TYR A 325 19.75 63.20 61.04
CA TYR A 325 19.29 64.52 60.65
C TYR A 325 20.47 65.43 60.24
N ASP A 326 20.51 65.88 59.00
CA ASP A 326 21.52 66.75 58.41
C ASP A 326 20.94 68.00 57.71
N LYS A 327 19.68 68.40 58.07
CA LYS A 327 18.92 69.51 57.49
C LYS A 327 18.46 69.32 56.05
N ASN A 328 18.67 68.13 55.44
CA ASN A 328 18.21 67.78 54.09
C ASN A 328 17.06 66.76 54.16
N PRO A 329 16.13 66.79 53.18
CA PRO A 329 15.14 65.71 53.06
C PRO A 329 15.82 64.35 52.96
N LYS A 330 15.25 63.34 53.63
CA LYS A 330 15.70 61.90 53.51
C LYS A 330 14.69 61.16 52.71
N GLU A 331 15.14 60.59 51.63
CA GLU A 331 14.35 59.76 50.68
C GLU A 331 15.06 58.42 50.47
N PRO A 332 15.11 57.52 51.48
CA PRO A 332 15.70 56.22 51.31
C PRO A 332 14.89 55.39 50.35
N GLU A 333 15.57 54.68 49.43
CA GLU A 333 14.94 53.76 48.52
C GLU A 333 14.62 52.41 49.23
N PRO A 334 13.34 51.97 49.30
CA PRO A 334 13.01 50.71 49.92
C PRO A 334 13.41 49.56 48.99
N VAL A 335 13.97 48.45 49.53
CA VAL A 335 14.17 47.23 48.86
C VAL A 335 12.94 46.34 49.06
N ILE A 336 12.26 45.97 47.99
CA ILE A 336 11.07 45.13 47.99
C ILE A 336 11.39 43.81 47.31
N THR A 337 11.09 42.68 47.96
CA THR A 337 11.24 41.32 47.42
C THR A 337 9.91 40.58 47.45
N PHE A 338 9.70 39.67 46.52
CA PHE A 338 8.49 38.83 46.38
C PHE A 338 8.76 37.51 45.67
#